data_8c663921c767f3a6b767f1d56ecb90f2
#
_entry.id   8c663921c767f3a6b767f1d56ecb90f2
#
_cell.length_a   1.000
_cell.length_b   1.000
_cell.length_c   1.000
_cell.angle_alpha   90.00
_cell.angle_beta   90.00
_cell.angle_gamma   90.00
#
_symmetry.space_group_name_H-M   'P 1'
#
loop_
_entity.id
_entity.type
_entity.pdbx_description
1 polymer ?
#
loop_
_entity_poly.entity_id
_entity_poly.type
_entity_poly.pdbx_seq_one_letter_code
_entity_poly.pdbx_strand_id
1 'polypeptide(L)'
;MNRQNYNPIEEVLERIKEKGGWVNTHSHLDRAYSLTSDTFALSNSYLKEKWHLVDDMKRNSSVDDIYFRMEKAINFMLEQGCQAIGSFIDADEVIEDRSIQAAQRLKDNYGKDIEMRFANQVLKGVIEPKAREWFDMSSDFVDIIGGLPAKDFGREEEHLDILLSTAKAKNKLVHVHVDQFNTDEEIETEQLALKTIEHGMQGKVSAVHSISVAAHPRKYRYELYDLIKKADMHIVSCPTAWIDHNRTERLAPSHNSITPVDEMIPRGINVAFGTDNINDIYKPFSDGHLLTELHVMLESCHFYDVEQLSNIATVNGLKALGIKK
;
A
#
# COMPACT_ATOMS: atom_id res chain seq x y z
N MET A 1 38.60 -18.76 -19.97
CA MET A 1 37.33 -18.72 -19.28
C MET A 1 36.54 -17.55 -19.84
N ASN A 2 35.49 -17.81 -20.64
CA ASN A 2 34.56 -16.76 -21.05
C ASN A 2 33.87 -16.26 -19.79
N ARG A 3 34.20 -15.06 -19.34
CA ARG A 3 33.41 -14.35 -18.33
C ARG A 3 32.14 -13.90 -19.05
N GLN A 4 31.06 -14.67 -18.96
CA GLN A 4 29.73 -14.19 -19.34
C GLN A 4 29.43 -12.96 -18.50
N ASN A 5 28.93 -11.91 -19.13
CA ASN A 5 28.42 -10.77 -18.40
C ASN A 5 27.25 -11.24 -17.54
N TYR A 6 27.33 -11.03 -16.22
CA TYR A 6 26.28 -11.32 -15.29
C TYR A 6 25.31 -10.12 -15.26
N ASN A 7 24.01 -10.40 -15.46
CA ASN A 7 22.95 -9.40 -15.39
C ASN A 7 21.98 -9.75 -14.23
N PRO A 8 22.13 -9.11 -13.06
CA PRO A 8 21.28 -9.42 -11.91
C PRO A 8 19.81 -9.09 -12.14
N ILE A 9 19.49 -8.12 -13.01
CA ILE A 9 18.08 -7.78 -13.33
C ILE A 9 17.42 -8.94 -14.07
N GLU A 10 18.09 -9.52 -15.07
CA GLU A 10 17.55 -10.69 -15.78
C GLU A 10 17.32 -11.86 -14.82
N GLU A 11 18.25 -12.12 -13.91
CA GLU A 11 18.08 -13.19 -12.91
C GLU A 11 16.89 -12.93 -11.98
N VAL A 12 16.69 -11.70 -11.50
CA VAL A 12 15.52 -11.35 -10.68
C VAL A 12 14.22 -11.58 -11.46
N LEU A 13 14.15 -11.14 -12.72
CA LEU A 13 12.96 -11.30 -13.56
C LEU A 13 12.65 -12.78 -13.86
N GLU A 14 13.67 -13.61 -14.10
CA GLU A 14 13.51 -15.06 -14.27
C GLU A 14 12.94 -15.70 -13.01
N ARG A 15 13.47 -15.38 -11.84
CA ARG A 15 12.97 -15.90 -10.55
C ARG A 15 11.55 -15.44 -10.26
N ILE A 16 11.18 -14.20 -10.58
CA ILE A 16 9.81 -13.71 -10.47
C ILE A 16 8.87 -14.55 -11.34
N LYS A 17 9.26 -14.81 -12.59
CA LYS A 17 8.50 -15.65 -13.52
C LYS A 17 8.35 -17.09 -13.01
N GLU A 18 9.43 -17.69 -12.51
CA GLU A 18 9.41 -19.05 -11.92
C GLU A 18 8.47 -19.13 -10.70
N LYS A 19 8.33 -18.05 -9.93
CA LYS A 19 7.41 -17.93 -8.79
C LYS A 19 5.98 -17.54 -9.18
N GLY A 20 5.66 -17.58 -10.49
CA GLY A 20 4.32 -17.37 -11.03
C GLY A 20 4.00 -15.94 -11.46
N GLY A 21 4.95 -15.01 -11.40
CA GLY A 21 4.78 -13.61 -11.82
C GLY A 21 4.74 -12.62 -10.66
N TRP A 22 4.65 -11.35 -10.99
CA TRP A 22 4.63 -10.25 -10.03
C TRP A 22 3.40 -10.29 -9.11
N VAL A 23 3.55 -9.72 -7.93
CA VAL A 23 2.44 -9.44 -7.00
C VAL A 23 2.52 -7.97 -6.61
N ASN A 24 1.55 -7.19 -7.03
CA ASN A 24 1.37 -5.80 -6.61
C ASN A 24 0.51 -5.79 -5.34
N THR A 25 1.14 -5.70 -4.17
CA THR A 25 0.44 -5.90 -2.89
C THR A 25 -0.41 -4.70 -2.47
N HIS A 26 -0.14 -3.51 -3.02
CA HIS A 26 -0.85 -2.28 -2.68
C HIS A 26 -0.95 -1.32 -3.87
N SER A 27 -2.16 -0.88 -4.14
CA SER A 27 -2.48 0.12 -5.16
C SER A 27 -3.80 0.84 -4.86
N HIS A 28 -4.14 1.84 -5.68
CA HIS A 28 -5.41 2.58 -5.67
C HIS A 28 -5.99 2.61 -7.09
N LEU A 29 -6.53 1.48 -7.54
CA LEU A 29 -6.98 1.32 -8.93
C LEU A 29 -8.14 2.23 -9.31
N ASP A 30 -9.03 2.53 -8.38
CA ASP A 30 -10.20 3.39 -8.60
C ASP A 30 -9.84 4.86 -8.90
N ARG A 31 -8.62 5.27 -8.55
CA ARG A 31 -8.07 6.61 -8.84
C ARG A 31 -6.99 6.60 -9.91
N ALA A 32 -6.55 5.44 -10.37
CA ALA A 32 -5.50 5.32 -11.38
C ALA A 32 -5.87 6.12 -12.65
N TYR A 33 -4.89 6.78 -13.24
CA TYR A 33 -5.05 7.58 -14.46
C TYR A 33 -6.11 8.69 -14.37
N SER A 34 -6.34 9.23 -13.18
CA SER A 34 -7.29 10.34 -12.98
C SER A 34 -6.64 11.72 -13.12
N LEU A 35 -5.33 11.79 -13.35
CA LEU A 35 -4.61 13.03 -13.51
C LEU A 35 -5.06 13.77 -14.79
N THR A 36 -5.31 15.08 -14.65
CA THR A 36 -5.59 15.99 -15.77
C THR A 36 -4.56 17.12 -15.79
N SER A 37 -4.48 17.88 -16.89
CA SER A 37 -3.63 19.09 -16.96
C SER A 37 -3.96 20.09 -15.84
N ASP A 38 -5.23 20.21 -15.49
CA ASP A 38 -5.69 21.17 -14.48
C ASP A 38 -5.32 20.71 -13.06
N THR A 39 -5.41 19.40 -12.77
CA THR A 39 -5.06 18.84 -11.48
C THR A 39 -3.56 18.61 -11.30
N PHE A 40 -2.79 18.57 -12.38
CA PHE A 40 -1.33 18.38 -12.31
C PHE A 40 -0.63 19.48 -11.50
N ALA A 41 -1.06 20.75 -11.66
CA ALA A 41 -0.50 21.86 -10.88
C ALA A 41 -0.69 21.67 -9.35
N LEU A 42 -1.76 20.97 -8.94
CA LEU A 42 -2.08 20.68 -7.54
C LEU A 42 -1.27 19.52 -6.97
N SER A 43 -0.56 18.77 -7.81
CA SER A 43 0.28 17.64 -7.37
C SER A 43 1.44 18.06 -6.47
N ASN A 44 1.81 19.35 -6.46
CA ASN A 44 2.82 19.90 -5.54
C ASN A 44 2.28 20.20 -4.13
N SER A 45 0.98 20.04 -3.89
CA SER A 45 0.39 20.19 -2.56
C SER A 45 0.86 19.12 -1.60
N TYR A 46 0.79 19.39 -0.29
CA TYR A 46 1.08 18.38 0.73
C TYR A 46 0.02 17.27 0.74
N LEU A 47 0.40 16.08 1.18
CA LEU A 47 -0.48 14.90 1.20
C LEU A 47 -1.85 15.17 1.86
N LYS A 48 -1.88 15.83 3.02
CA LYS A 48 -3.14 16.15 3.73
C LYS A 48 -4.06 17.06 2.93
N GLU A 49 -3.51 17.96 2.12
CA GLU A 49 -4.28 18.82 1.22
C GLU A 49 -4.85 18.02 0.04
N LYS A 50 -4.05 17.11 -0.52
CA LYS A 50 -4.48 16.23 -1.61
C LYS A 50 -5.71 15.38 -1.23
N TRP A 51 -5.87 14.99 0.03
CA TRP A 51 -7.04 14.26 0.49
C TRP A 51 -8.38 14.98 0.25
N HIS A 52 -8.38 16.31 0.22
CA HIS A 52 -9.57 17.11 -0.10
C HIS A 52 -9.72 17.35 -1.60
N LEU A 53 -8.59 17.44 -2.32
CA LEU A 53 -8.60 17.73 -3.76
C LEU A 53 -9.18 16.57 -4.58
N VAL A 54 -9.09 15.34 -4.10
CA VAL A 54 -9.69 14.17 -4.78
C VAL A 54 -11.22 14.15 -4.73
N ASP A 55 -11.86 14.92 -3.87
CA ASP A 55 -13.33 14.95 -3.77
C ASP A 55 -14.00 15.43 -5.06
N ASP A 56 -13.38 16.35 -5.81
CA ASP A 56 -13.92 16.81 -7.08
C ASP A 56 -13.85 15.71 -8.14
N MET A 57 -12.76 14.96 -8.21
CA MET A 57 -12.65 13.79 -9.07
C MET A 57 -13.72 12.76 -8.72
N LYS A 58 -13.91 12.48 -7.42
CA LYS A 58 -14.92 11.53 -6.93
C LYS A 58 -16.35 11.94 -7.32
N ARG A 59 -16.73 13.21 -7.12
CA ARG A 59 -18.07 13.72 -7.49
C ARG A 59 -18.37 13.55 -8.97
N ASN A 60 -17.37 13.77 -9.81
CA ASN A 60 -17.52 13.78 -11.27
C ASN A 60 -17.26 12.41 -11.92
N SER A 61 -16.91 11.38 -11.18
CA SER A 61 -16.66 10.04 -11.71
C SER A 61 -17.93 9.18 -11.67
N SER A 62 -18.36 8.68 -12.81
CA SER A 62 -19.36 7.61 -12.91
C SER A 62 -18.73 6.24 -12.58
N VAL A 63 -19.57 5.21 -12.41
CA VAL A 63 -19.12 3.82 -12.28
C VAL A 63 -18.30 3.38 -13.50
N ASP A 64 -18.72 3.80 -14.71
CA ASP A 64 -18.01 3.49 -15.95
C ASP A 64 -16.63 4.16 -16.00
N ASP A 65 -16.52 5.43 -15.59
CA ASP A 65 -15.22 6.12 -15.55
C ASP A 65 -14.24 5.41 -14.60
N ILE A 66 -14.72 5.02 -13.43
CA ILE A 66 -13.93 4.28 -12.44
C ILE A 66 -13.54 2.91 -13.00
N TYR A 67 -14.50 2.17 -13.54
CA TYR A 67 -14.25 0.87 -14.13
C TYR A 67 -13.18 0.92 -15.24
N PHE A 68 -13.28 1.85 -16.18
CA PHE A 68 -12.31 1.96 -17.27
C PHE A 68 -10.89 2.34 -16.80
N ARG A 69 -10.78 3.16 -15.73
CA ARG A 69 -9.47 3.44 -15.11
C ARG A 69 -8.87 2.18 -14.49
N MET A 70 -9.68 1.44 -13.73
CA MET A 70 -9.26 0.18 -13.11
C MET A 70 -8.89 -0.86 -14.17
N GLU A 71 -9.71 -1.00 -15.21
CA GLU A 71 -9.46 -1.93 -16.33
C GLU A 71 -8.14 -1.62 -17.05
N LYS A 72 -7.88 -0.35 -17.32
CA LYS A 72 -6.61 0.08 -17.92
C LYS A 72 -5.42 -0.32 -17.05
N ALA A 73 -5.51 -0.14 -15.74
CA ALA A 73 -4.46 -0.52 -14.81
C ALA A 73 -4.27 -2.05 -14.75
N ILE A 74 -5.36 -2.82 -14.71
CA ILE A 74 -5.30 -4.30 -14.71
C ILE A 74 -4.68 -4.82 -16.00
N ASN A 75 -5.07 -4.30 -17.16
CA ASN A 75 -4.46 -4.71 -18.42
C ASN A 75 -2.95 -4.47 -18.42
N PHE A 76 -2.50 -3.31 -17.92
CA PHE A 76 -1.08 -3.01 -17.80
C PHE A 76 -0.35 -3.91 -16.79
N MET A 77 -1.00 -4.31 -15.70
CA MET A 77 -0.45 -5.31 -14.77
C MET A 77 -0.31 -6.68 -15.42
N LEU A 78 -1.31 -7.12 -16.18
CA LEU A 78 -1.28 -8.38 -16.92
C LEU A 78 -0.18 -8.41 -17.98
N GLU A 79 0.04 -7.32 -18.71
CA GLU A 79 1.13 -7.18 -19.68
C GLU A 79 2.52 -7.36 -19.03
N GLN A 80 2.67 -6.96 -17.77
CA GLN A 80 3.89 -7.16 -16.99
C GLN A 80 4.00 -8.57 -16.38
N GLY A 81 2.99 -9.42 -16.52
CA GLY A 81 2.94 -10.75 -15.90
C GLY A 81 2.60 -10.73 -14.42
N CYS A 82 1.77 -9.78 -13.99
CA CYS A 82 1.26 -9.72 -12.63
C CYS A 82 0.21 -10.82 -12.40
N GLN A 83 0.41 -11.63 -11.35
CA GLN A 83 -0.46 -12.74 -10.99
C GLN A 83 -1.49 -12.38 -9.91
N ALA A 84 -1.20 -11.35 -9.11
CA ALA A 84 -2.09 -10.93 -8.03
C ALA A 84 -1.92 -9.44 -7.72
N ILE A 85 -3.02 -8.79 -7.34
CA ILE A 85 -3.04 -7.38 -6.97
C ILE A 85 -3.91 -7.12 -5.74
N GLY A 86 -3.39 -6.32 -4.81
CA GLY A 86 -4.13 -5.68 -3.73
C GLY A 86 -4.46 -4.23 -4.11
N SER A 87 -5.70 -3.81 -3.93
CA SER A 87 -6.08 -2.41 -4.16
C SER A 87 -7.01 -1.89 -3.09
N PHE A 88 -6.71 -0.72 -2.58
CA PHE A 88 -7.71 0.06 -1.87
C PHE A 88 -8.74 0.61 -2.85
N ILE A 89 -9.98 0.74 -2.40
CA ILE A 89 -11.07 1.38 -3.12
C ILE A 89 -11.80 2.32 -2.18
N ASP A 90 -12.08 3.52 -2.66
CA ASP A 90 -12.74 4.54 -1.87
C ASP A 90 -14.23 4.23 -1.66
N ALA A 91 -14.71 4.46 -0.44
CA ALA A 91 -16.13 4.37 -0.08
C ALA A 91 -16.41 5.44 0.97
N ASP A 92 -17.01 6.54 0.58
CA ASP A 92 -17.39 7.65 1.46
C ASP A 92 -18.61 8.40 0.89
N GLU A 93 -19.07 9.40 1.59
CA GLU A 93 -20.24 10.22 1.21
C GLU A 93 -20.11 10.94 -0.14
N VAL A 94 -18.91 11.04 -0.71
CA VAL A 94 -18.64 11.73 -1.97
C VAL A 94 -18.67 10.79 -3.16
N ILE A 95 -17.97 9.64 -3.03
CA ILE A 95 -17.94 8.61 -4.06
C ILE A 95 -19.09 7.61 -3.93
N GLU A 96 -19.70 7.54 -2.74
CA GLU A 96 -20.72 6.56 -2.40
C GLU A 96 -20.21 5.13 -2.62
N ASP A 97 -20.96 4.26 -3.24
CA ASP A 97 -20.58 2.87 -3.54
C ASP A 97 -20.05 2.65 -4.97
N ARG A 98 -19.81 3.74 -5.72
CA ARG A 98 -19.43 3.66 -7.16
C ARG A 98 -18.11 2.93 -7.39
N SER A 99 -17.12 3.11 -6.52
CA SER A 99 -15.86 2.34 -6.60
C SER A 99 -16.09 0.86 -6.29
N ILE A 100 -17.01 0.53 -5.39
CA ILE A 100 -17.38 -0.85 -5.07
C ILE A 100 -18.05 -1.51 -6.28
N GLN A 101 -19.01 -0.83 -6.92
CA GLN A 101 -19.68 -1.35 -8.14
C GLN A 101 -18.68 -1.59 -9.27
N ALA A 102 -17.75 -0.64 -9.48
CA ALA A 102 -16.71 -0.79 -10.50
C ALA A 102 -15.75 -1.97 -10.17
N ALA A 103 -15.35 -2.12 -8.90
CA ALA A 103 -14.49 -3.21 -8.45
C ALA A 103 -15.16 -4.58 -8.59
N GLN A 104 -16.47 -4.69 -8.31
CA GLN A 104 -17.21 -5.92 -8.54
C GLN A 104 -17.24 -6.30 -10.02
N ARG A 105 -17.57 -5.36 -10.89
CA ARG A 105 -17.53 -5.57 -12.34
C ARG A 105 -16.15 -5.98 -12.84
N LEU A 106 -15.09 -5.40 -12.27
CA LEU A 106 -13.72 -5.76 -12.61
C LEU A 106 -13.40 -7.21 -12.21
N LYS A 107 -13.79 -7.63 -11.00
CA LYS A 107 -13.66 -9.03 -10.56
C LYS A 107 -14.40 -10.00 -11.49
N ASP A 108 -15.61 -9.65 -11.91
CA ASP A 108 -16.42 -10.50 -12.78
C ASP A 108 -15.75 -10.69 -14.15
N ASN A 109 -15.09 -9.65 -14.68
CA ASN A 109 -14.46 -9.68 -15.99
C ASN A 109 -13.05 -10.29 -15.98
N TYR A 110 -12.24 -10.00 -14.97
CA TYR A 110 -10.80 -10.31 -14.93
C TYR A 110 -10.38 -11.29 -13.84
N GLY A 111 -11.30 -11.73 -12.97
CA GLY A 111 -10.96 -12.58 -11.83
C GLY A 111 -10.43 -13.98 -12.18
N LYS A 112 -10.50 -14.37 -13.47
CA LYS A 112 -9.89 -15.61 -13.98
C LYS A 112 -8.45 -15.41 -14.43
N ASP A 113 -8.07 -14.17 -14.75
CA ASP A 113 -6.77 -13.82 -15.32
C ASP A 113 -5.79 -13.33 -14.26
N ILE A 114 -6.30 -12.65 -13.21
CA ILE A 114 -5.51 -12.10 -12.12
C ILE A 114 -6.27 -12.19 -10.79
N GLU A 115 -5.59 -12.63 -9.73
CA GLU A 115 -6.14 -12.62 -8.37
C GLU A 115 -6.24 -11.18 -7.84
N MET A 116 -7.42 -10.78 -7.40
CA MET A 116 -7.67 -9.43 -6.86
C MET A 116 -8.13 -9.50 -5.42
N ARG A 117 -7.55 -8.64 -4.57
CA ARG A 117 -7.99 -8.40 -3.19
C ARG A 117 -8.26 -6.92 -3.01
N PHE A 118 -9.48 -6.58 -2.63
CA PHE A 118 -9.86 -5.20 -2.37
C PHE A 118 -9.88 -4.89 -0.88
N ALA A 119 -9.36 -3.72 -0.52
CA ALA A 119 -9.46 -3.12 0.80
C ALA A 119 -10.32 -1.85 0.71
N ASN A 120 -11.17 -1.59 1.70
CA ASN A 120 -11.92 -0.35 1.74
C ASN A 120 -11.07 0.82 2.22
N GLN A 121 -11.36 2.01 1.70
CA GLN A 121 -10.77 3.26 2.16
C GLN A 121 -11.85 4.31 2.38
N VAL A 122 -11.93 4.82 3.61
CA VAL A 122 -12.83 5.93 3.96
C VAL A 122 -11.98 7.15 4.29
N LEU A 123 -11.79 8.05 3.32
CA LEU A 123 -10.95 9.25 3.47
C LEU A 123 -11.57 10.32 4.39
N LYS A 124 -12.63 9.99 5.11
CA LYS A 124 -13.28 10.81 6.14
C LYS A 124 -13.07 10.26 7.56
N GLY A 125 -12.21 9.22 7.70
CA GLY A 125 -12.02 8.49 8.95
C GLY A 125 -13.02 7.36 9.13
N VAL A 126 -13.02 6.72 10.32
CA VAL A 126 -13.93 5.61 10.66
C VAL A 126 -14.66 5.79 11.98
N ILE A 127 -14.43 6.91 12.65
CA ILE A 127 -14.96 7.15 14.02
C ILE A 127 -16.23 7.98 13.98
N GLU A 128 -16.25 9.06 13.17
CA GLU A 128 -17.43 9.93 13.06
C GLU A 128 -18.60 9.17 12.45
N PRO A 129 -19.85 9.37 12.97
CA PRO A 129 -21.01 8.52 12.65
C PRO A 129 -21.23 8.31 11.15
N LYS A 130 -21.13 9.37 10.34
CA LYS A 130 -21.36 9.28 8.89
C LYS A 130 -20.23 8.53 8.17
N ALA A 131 -18.99 8.75 8.54
CA ALA A 131 -17.84 8.00 8.02
C ALA A 131 -17.92 6.53 8.45
N ARG A 132 -18.38 6.28 9.67
CA ARG A 132 -18.59 4.93 10.21
C ARG A 132 -19.62 4.13 9.42
N GLU A 133 -20.72 4.73 9.00
CA GLU A 133 -21.73 4.08 8.17
C GLU A 133 -21.11 3.57 6.85
N TRP A 134 -20.29 4.38 6.19
CA TRP A 134 -19.58 3.99 4.97
C TRP A 134 -18.51 2.92 5.21
N PHE A 135 -17.79 3.01 6.33
CA PHE A 135 -16.83 1.99 6.73
C PHE A 135 -17.51 0.64 6.98
N ASP A 136 -18.59 0.62 7.74
CA ASP A 136 -19.32 -0.62 8.06
C ASP A 136 -19.90 -1.26 6.79
N MET A 137 -20.53 -0.47 5.92
CA MET A 137 -21.07 -0.93 4.64
C MET A 137 -19.98 -1.50 3.74
N SER A 138 -18.90 -0.76 3.51
CA SER A 138 -17.80 -1.19 2.62
C SER A 138 -17.04 -2.40 3.18
N SER A 139 -16.98 -2.54 4.50
CA SER A 139 -16.35 -3.68 5.18
C SER A 139 -17.02 -5.02 4.88
N ASP A 140 -18.30 -5.03 4.49
CA ASP A 140 -18.99 -6.26 4.07
C ASP A 140 -18.52 -6.71 2.69
N PHE A 141 -18.28 -5.77 1.81
CA PHE A 141 -17.92 -6.06 0.42
C PHE A 141 -16.45 -6.48 0.24
N VAL A 142 -15.49 -5.80 0.87
CA VAL A 142 -14.06 -5.98 0.62
C VAL A 142 -13.49 -7.29 1.17
N ASP A 143 -12.34 -7.71 0.64
CA ASP A 143 -11.59 -8.88 1.12
C ASP A 143 -10.73 -8.56 2.34
N ILE A 144 -10.30 -7.32 2.46
CA ILE A 144 -9.35 -6.81 3.45
C ILE A 144 -9.95 -5.55 4.10
N ILE A 145 -9.90 -5.44 5.42
CA ILE A 145 -10.29 -4.20 6.11
C ILE A 145 -9.15 -3.20 5.97
N GLY A 146 -9.44 -2.08 5.34
CA GLY A 146 -8.48 -1.01 5.11
C GLY A 146 -8.58 0.10 6.14
N GLY A 147 -7.46 0.76 6.42
CA GLY A 147 -7.39 1.87 7.36
C GLY A 147 -6.38 2.95 7.03
N LEU A 148 -6.61 4.13 7.64
CA LEU A 148 -5.74 5.30 7.57
C LEU A 148 -5.92 6.10 8.88
N PRO A 149 -5.21 5.73 9.98
CA PRO A 149 -5.40 6.35 11.31
C PRO A 149 -5.21 7.87 11.31
N ALA A 150 -4.29 8.38 10.51
CA ALA A 150 -4.04 9.81 10.36
C ALA A 150 -5.29 10.64 9.96
N LYS A 151 -6.38 10.00 9.52
CA LYS A 151 -7.68 10.65 9.24
C LYS A 151 -8.51 10.91 10.49
N ASP A 152 -8.27 10.16 11.56
CA ASP A 152 -8.90 10.35 12.87
C ASP A 152 -7.85 10.88 13.87
N PHE A 153 -7.16 11.95 13.47
CA PHE A 153 -6.06 12.58 14.21
C PHE A 153 -6.37 12.80 15.69
N GLY A 154 -5.45 12.34 16.56
CA GLY A 154 -5.60 12.35 18.02
C GLY A 154 -6.49 11.22 18.57
N ARG A 155 -7.00 10.34 17.70
CA ARG A 155 -7.79 9.14 18.04
C ARG A 155 -7.32 7.91 17.25
N GLU A 156 -6.03 7.86 16.90
CA GLU A 156 -5.45 6.83 16.04
C GLU A 156 -5.64 5.42 16.64
N GLU A 157 -5.46 5.25 17.93
CA GLU A 157 -5.68 3.97 18.60
C GLU A 157 -7.13 3.50 18.51
N GLU A 158 -8.11 4.40 18.68
CA GLU A 158 -9.53 4.08 18.52
C GLU A 158 -9.85 3.68 17.08
N HIS A 159 -9.26 4.36 16.09
CA HIS A 159 -9.34 3.96 14.69
C HIS A 159 -8.85 2.51 14.51
N LEU A 160 -7.67 2.18 15.02
CA LEU A 160 -7.09 0.83 14.94
C LEU A 160 -7.96 -0.23 15.65
N ASP A 161 -8.53 0.09 16.81
CA ASP A 161 -9.44 -0.81 17.53
C ASP A 161 -10.70 -1.13 16.70
N ILE A 162 -11.26 -0.13 16.01
CA ILE A 162 -12.39 -0.33 15.09
C ILE A 162 -12.02 -1.26 13.93
N LEU A 163 -10.87 -1.03 13.28
CA LEU A 163 -10.43 -1.87 12.17
C LEU A 163 -10.25 -3.32 12.59
N LEU A 164 -9.45 -3.54 13.63
CA LEU A 164 -9.06 -4.86 14.10
C LEU A 164 -10.24 -5.67 14.63
N SER A 165 -11.14 -5.03 15.40
CA SER A 165 -12.36 -5.68 15.87
C SER A 165 -13.30 -6.05 14.73
N THR A 166 -13.47 -5.18 13.74
CA THR A 166 -14.27 -5.44 12.55
C THR A 166 -13.68 -6.59 11.73
N ALA A 167 -12.37 -6.56 11.48
CA ALA A 167 -11.70 -7.62 10.75
C ALA A 167 -11.79 -8.98 11.46
N LYS A 168 -11.62 -8.98 12.78
CA LYS A 168 -11.76 -10.18 13.59
C LYS A 168 -13.18 -10.76 13.51
N ALA A 169 -14.21 -9.91 13.65
CA ALA A 169 -15.61 -10.31 13.57
C ALA A 169 -15.97 -10.89 12.18
N LYS A 170 -15.41 -10.32 11.11
CA LYS A 170 -15.66 -10.73 9.73
C LYS A 170 -14.65 -11.77 9.20
N ASN A 171 -13.67 -12.18 10.00
CA ASN A 171 -12.56 -13.08 9.63
C ASN A 171 -11.81 -12.61 8.37
N LYS A 172 -11.48 -11.31 8.31
CA LYS A 172 -10.76 -10.67 7.19
C LYS A 172 -9.34 -10.27 7.60
N LEU A 173 -8.50 -10.00 6.62
CA LEU A 173 -7.19 -9.39 6.81
C LEU A 173 -7.34 -7.88 7.08
N VAL A 174 -6.25 -7.25 7.51
CA VAL A 174 -6.19 -5.80 7.74
C VAL A 174 -4.97 -5.21 7.04
N HIS A 175 -5.17 -4.19 6.22
CA HIS A 175 -4.10 -3.37 5.65
C HIS A 175 -4.28 -1.92 6.10
N VAL A 176 -3.24 -1.31 6.65
CA VAL A 176 -3.32 0.03 7.23
C VAL A 176 -2.21 0.92 6.68
N HIS A 177 -2.58 2.07 6.14
CA HIS A 177 -1.61 3.12 5.81
C HIS A 177 -1.09 3.73 7.10
N VAL A 178 0.20 3.61 7.35
CA VAL A 178 0.88 4.08 8.57
C VAL A 178 2.22 4.69 8.25
N ASP A 179 2.62 5.68 9.05
CA ASP A 179 3.94 6.31 8.98
C ASP A 179 4.30 6.76 7.56
N GLN A 180 3.44 7.58 6.96
CA GLN A 180 3.52 7.98 5.55
C GLN A 180 4.39 9.23 5.32
N PHE A 181 4.77 9.93 6.38
CA PHE A 181 5.49 11.20 6.26
C PHE A 181 7.00 11.02 6.45
N ASN A 182 7.76 11.95 5.88
CA ASN A 182 9.21 12.03 6.09
C ASN A 182 9.52 12.74 7.42
N THR A 183 9.19 12.10 8.54
CA THR A 183 9.32 12.66 9.89
C THR A 183 9.63 11.57 10.92
N ASP A 184 10.22 11.96 12.06
CA ASP A 184 10.45 11.11 13.22
C ASP A 184 9.37 11.31 14.31
N GLU A 185 8.21 11.88 13.96
CA GLU A 185 7.09 12.13 14.87
C GLU A 185 6.00 11.07 14.80
N GLU A 186 5.90 10.33 13.68
CA GLU A 186 4.91 9.28 13.50
C GLU A 186 5.37 7.96 14.14
N ILE A 187 4.42 7.31 14.83
CA ILE A 187 4.62 6.01 15.51
C ILE A 187 3.45 5.04 15.22
N GLU A 188 2.73 5.25 14.12
CA GLU A 188 1.53 4.47 13.81
C GLU A 188 1.86 3.00 13.54
N THR A 189 3.05 2.67 12.99
CA THR A 189 3.51 1.28 12.84
C THR A 189 3.65 0.59 14.20
N GLU A 190 4.18 1.29 15.22
CA GLU A 190 4.29 0.77 16.59
C GLU A 190 2.90 0.54 17.19
N GLN A 191 2.02 1.54 17.11
CA GLN A 191 0.65 1.44 17.59
C GLN A 191 -0.10 0.26 16.94
N LEU A 192 0.02 0.12 15.62
CA LEU A 192 -0.58 -1.00 14.89
C LEU A 192 -0.06 -2.36 15.37
N ALA A 193 1.25 -2.48 15.62
CA ALA A 193 1.84 -3.72 16.10
C ALA A 193 1.35 -4.07 17.51
N LEU A 194 1.25 -3.11 18.42
CA LEU A 194 0.69 -3.29 19.76
C LEU A 194 -0.78 -3.73 19.69
N LYS A 195 -1.60 -3.02 18.92
CA LYS A 195 -3.02 -3.33 18.72
C LYS A 195 -3.23 -4.69 18.04
N THR A 196 -2.36 -5.07 17.10
CA THR A 196 -2.39 -6.41 16.47
C THR A 196 -2.25 -7.52 17.50
N ILE A 197 -1.33 -7.37 18.46
CA ILE A 197 -1.13 -8.33 19.56
C ILE A 197 -2.33 -8.31 20.50
N GLU A 198 -2.80 -7.12 20.90
CA GLU A 198 -3.94 -6.95 21.80
C GLU A 198 -5.20 -7.65 21.28
N HIS A 199 -5.52 -7.46 19.99
CA HIS A 199 -6.67 -8.08 19.35
C HIS A 199 -6.48 -9.56 18.96
N GLY A 200 -5.27 -10.11 19.09
CA GLY A 200 -4.97 -11.49 18.67
C GLY A 200 -5.06 -11.68 17.16
N MET A 201 -4.59 -10.69 16.38
CA MET A 201 -4.66 -10.64 14.92
C MET A 201 -3.30 -10.93 14.25
N GLN A 202 -2.38 -11.59 14.98
CA GLN A 202 -1.06 -11.94 14.46
C GLN A 202 -1.16 -12.73 13.15
N GLY A 203 -0.29 -12.42 12.19
CA GLY A 203 -0.27 -13.03 10.87
C GLY A 203 -1.38 -12.56 9.91
N LYS A 204 -2.23 -11.60 10.32
CA LYS A 204 -3.36 -11.10 9.52
C LYS A 204 -3.31 -9.60 9.23
N VAL A 205 -2.26 -8.90 9.65
CA VAL A 205 -2.16 -7.45 9.56
C VAL A 205 -0.94 -7.04 8.73
N SER A 206 -1.15 -6.08 7.84
CA SER A 206 -0.09 -5.45 7.04
C SER A 206 -0.02 -3.95 7.33
N ALA A 207 1.18 -3.46 7.62
CA ALA A 207 1.48 -2.04 7.66
C ALA A 207 1.94 -1.60 6.26
N VAL A 208 1.24 -0.64 5.67
CA VAL A 208 1.56 -0.07 4.36
C VAL A 208 2.35 1.21 4.55
N HIS A 209 3.42 1.36 3.80
CA HIS A 209 4.42 2.41 3.82
C HIS A 209 5.48 2.25 4.92
N SER A 210 5.18 2.57 6.18
CA SER A 210 6.17 2.57 7.27
C SER A 210 7.43 3.39 6.94
N ILE A 211 7.26 4.53 6.26
CA ILE A 211 8.35 5.39 5.76
C ILE A 211 9.06 6.08 6.91
N SER A 212 8.29 6.66 7.84
CA SER A 212 8.80 7.41 9.00
C SER A 212 9.72 6.58 9.89
N VAL A 213 9.61 5.24 9.83
CA VAL A 213 10.49 4.33 10.58
C VAL A 213 11.96 4.63 10.30
N ALA A 214 12.32 4.91 9.04
CA ALA A 214 13.71 5.24 8.67
C ALA A 214 14.22 6.56 9.26
N ALA A 215 13.34 7.47 9.64
CA ALA A 215 13.70 8.75 10.26
C ALA A 215 13.99 8.64 11.77
N HIS A 216 13.54 7.56 12.41
CA HIS A 216 13.75 7.34 13.83
C HIS A 216 15.17 6.88 14.17
N PRO A 217 15.66 7.12 15.41
CA PRO A 217 16.95 6.62 15.88
C PRO A 217 17.03 5.08 15.79
N ARG A 218 18.25 4.58 15.53
CA ARG A 218 18.49 3.13 15.36
C ARG A 218 17.97 2.26 16.50
N LYS A 219 18.06 2.73 17.74
CA LYS A 219 17.58 2.00 18.92
C LYS A 219 16.07 1.76 18.81
N TYR A 220 15.29 2.81 18.52
CA TYR A 220 13.85 2.73 18.33
C TYR A 220 13.50 1.76 17.20
N ARG A 221 14.15 1.89 16.04
CA ARG A 221 13.88 1.01 14.90
C ARG A 221 14.05 -0.47 15.24
N TYR A 222 15.10 -0.81 15.97
CA TYR A 222 15.39 -2.21 16.33
C TYR A 222 14.38 -2.77 17.33
N GLU A 223 13.96 -1.99 18.32
CA GLU A 223 12.88 -2.34 19.25
C GLU A 223 11.56 -2.52 18.52
N LEU A 224 11.26 -1.65 17.56
CA LEU A 224 10.07 -1.76 16.69
C LEU A 224 10.12 -3.03 15.81
N TYR A 225 11.27 -3.40 15.24
CA TYR A 225 11.37 -4.64 14.45
C TYR A 225 11.09 -5.89 15.29
N ASP A 226 11.53 -5.94 16.52
CA ASP A 226 11.21 -7.04 17.43
C ASP A 226 9.71 -7.08 17.75
N LEU A 227 9.08 -5.93 17.88
CA LEU A 227 7.63 -5.81 18.08
C LEU A 227 6.84 -6.27 16.85
N ILE A 228 7.23 -5.83 15.63
CA ILE A 228 6.63 -6.27 14.36
C ILE A 228 6.69 -7.79 14.21
N LYS A 229 7.84 -8.40 14.56
CA LYS A 229 7.98 -9.86 14.56
C LYS A 229 7.05 -10.53 15.56
N LYS A 230 6.94 -10.00 16.78
CA LYS A 230 6.03 -10.53 17.80
C LYS A 230 4.56 -10.43 17.36
N ALA A 231 4.22 -9.36 16.65
CA ALA A 231 2.91 -9.17 16.04
C ALA A 231 2.68 -10.03 14.78
N ASP A 232 3.72 -10.70 14.26
CA ASP A 232 3.72 -11.40 12.97
C ASP A 232 3.06 -10.55 11.85
N MET A 233 3.39 -9.26 11.85
CA MET A 233 2.89 -8.31 10.85
C MET A 233 3.69 -8.38 9.55
N HIS A 234 3.02 -8.07 8.45
CA HIS A 234 3.64 -7.83 7.16
C HIS A 234 3.88 -6.34 6.96
N ILE A 235 4.93 -6.01 6.20
CA ILE A 235 5.21 -4.64 5.74
C ILE A 235 5.00 -4.60 4.23
N VAL A 236 4.37 -3.54 3.73
CA VAL A 236 4.21 -3.29 2.30
C VAL A 236 4.92 -2.00 1.95
N SER A 237 6.09 -2.11 1.33
CA SER A 237 6.85 -0.96 0.84
C SER A 237 6.22 -0.44 -0.45
N CYS A 238 6.01 0.88 -0.54
CA CYS A 238 5.63 1.56 -1.76
C CYS A 238 6.78 2.50 -2.14
N PRO A 239 7.78 2.01 -2.87
CA PRO A 239 9.09 2.66 -2.95
C PRO A 239 9.07 4.07 -3.49
N THR A 240 8.21 4.37 -4.46
CA THR A 240 8.10 5.73 -5.02
C THR A 240 7.20 6.66 -4.19
N ALA A 241 6.46 6.16 -3.19
CA ALA A 241 5.58 6.98 -2.36
C ALA A 241 6.34 7.97 -1.47
N TRP A 242 7.57 7.65 -1.05
CA TRP A 242 8.41 8.53 -0.23
C TRP A 242 8.72 9.88 -0.86
N ILE A 243 8.65 10.00 -2.18
CA ILE A 243 8.90 11.25 -2.91
C ILE A 243 7.70 12.20 -2.92
N ASP A 244 6.55 11.79 -2.40
CA ASP A 244 5.37 12.64 -2.28
C ASP A 244 5.50 13.73 -1.20
N HIS A 245 6.54 13.65 -0.36
CA HIS A 245 6.74 14.57 0.75
C HIS A 245 7.98 15.44 0.58
N ASN A 246 7.86 16.68 1.01
CA ASN A 246 9.01 17.55 1.13
C ASN A 246 9.91 17.05 2.28
N ARG A 247 11.20 17.28 2.10
CA ARG A 247 12.18 17.05 3.17
C ARG A 247 11.92 17.98 4.34
N THR A 248 12.10 17.49 5.56
CA THR A 248 11.97 18.31 6.75
C THR A 248 13.31 18.94 7.14
N GLU A 249 13.29 20.22 7.50
CA GLU A 249 14.45 20.94 8.06
C GLU A 249 14.84 20.43 9.45
N ARG A 250 13.94 19.73 10.14
CA ARG A 250 14.19 19.15 11.45
C ARG A 250 15.20 18.00 11.40
N LEU A 251 15.20 17.24 10.30
CA LEU A 251 16.15 16.15 10.08
C LEU A 251 17.36 16.68 9.30
N ALA A 252 18.45 16.94 10.01
CA ALA A 252 19.69 17.44 9.43
C ALA A 252 20.81 16.36 9.51
N PRO A 253 21.53 16.08 8.42
CA PRO A 253 21.38 16.66 7.08
C PRO A 253 20.03 16.31 6.46
N SER A 254 19.65 17.06 5.39
CA SER A 254 18.40 16.83 4.66
C SER A 254 18.18 15.34 4.37
N HIS A 255 17.02 14.81 4.74
CA HIS A 255 16.72 13.38 4.77
C HIS A 255 15.46 13.04 3.97
N ASN A 256 15.52 11.96 3.21
CA ASN A 256 14.36 11.33 2.58
C ASN A 256 14.23 9.92 3.14
N SER A 257 13.18 9.68 3.90
CA SER A 257 12.87 8.36 4.43
C SER A 257 12.26 7.45 3.37
N ILE A 258 12.59 6.17 3.43
CA ILE A 258 11.95 5.09 2.67
C ILE A 258 11.79 3.92 3.63
N THR A 259 10.81 3.04 3.38
CA THR A 259 10.68 1.79 4.15
C THR A 259 12.02 1.07 4.23
N PRO A 260 12.61 0.87 5.43
CA PRO A 260 13.99 0.35 5.58
C PRO A 260 14.04 -1.17 5.41
N VAL A 261 13.82 -1.64 4.18
CA VAL A 261 13.74 -3.07 3.82
C VAL A 261 15.05 -3.82 4.07
N ASP A 262 16.17 -3.14 3.90
CA ASP A 262 17.52 -3.64 4.17
C ASP A 262 17.77 -3.98 5.65
N GLU A 263 17.07 -3.31 6.55
CA GLU A 263 17.09 -3.62 7.99
C GLU A 263 16.03 -4.66 8.39
N MET A 264 14.86 -4.66 7.74
CA MET A 264 13.70 -5.50 8.09
C MET A 264 13.85 -6.94 7.60
N ILE A 265 14.24 -7.15 6.33
CA ILE A 265 14.37 -8.46 5.70
C ILE A 265 15.35 -9.37 6.45
N PRO A 266 16.59 -8.93 6.79
CA PRO A 266 17.52 -9.78 7.52
C PRO A 266 17.04 -10.18 8.92
N ARG A 267 16.05 -9.49 9.46
CA ARG A 267 15.40 -9.82 10.75
C ARG A 267 14.24 -10.79 10.63
N GLY A 268 13.93 -11.22 9.41
CA GLY A 268 12.84 -12.17 9.12
C GLY A 268 11.45 -11.54 9.14
N ILE A 269 11.34 -10.23 8.95
CA ILE A 269 10.05 -9.53 8.72
C ILE A 269 9.63 -9.80 7.27
N ASN A 270 8.37 -10.17 7.07
CA ASN A 270 7.81 -10.33 5.74
C ASN A 270 7.58 -8.96 5.10
N VAL A 271 8.39 -8.62 4.12
CA VAL A 271 8.25 -7.37 3.34
C VAL A 271 7.78 -7.71 1.94
N ALA A 272 6.70 -7.08 1.51
CA ALA A 272 6.19 -7.08 0.15
C ALA A 272 6.31 -5.66 -0.44
N PHE A 273 5.93 -5.47 -1.71
CA PHE A 273 5.93 -4.16 -2.33
C PHE A 273 4.62 -3.87 -3.07
N GLY A 274 4.38 -2.60 -3.40
CA GLY A 274 3.25 -2.17 -4.21
C GLY A 274 3.54 -0.86 -4.93
N THR A 275 2.75 -0.58 -5.97
CA THR A 275 2.87 0.66 -6.77
C THR A 275 2.29 1.87 -6.06
N ASP A 276 1.38 1.65 -5.12
CA ASP A 276 0.54 2.70 -4.56
C ASP A 276 -0.30 3.40 -5.67
N ASN A 277 -0.36 4.71 -5.72
CA ASN A 277 -1.08 5.48 -6.74
C ASN A 277 -0.41 5.39 -8.12
N ILE A 278 -1.20 5.43 -9.19
CA ILE A 278 -0.76 5.36 -10.57
C ILE A 278 -1.32 6.55 -11.35
N ASN A 279 -0.46 7.48 -11.76
CA ASN A 279 -0.78 8.63 -12.60
C ASN A 279 -2.05 9.38 -12.13
N ASP A 280 -2.04 9.79 -10.87
CA ASP A 280 -3.07 10.61 -10.25
C ASP A 280 -2.44 11.83 -9.56
N ILE A 281 -3.23 12.59 -8.79
CA ILE A 281 -2.77 13.80 -8.10
C ILE A 281 -1.68 13.51 -7.05
N TYR A 282 -1.65 12.30 -6.48
CA TYR A 282 -0.63 11.92 -5.49
C TYR A 282 0.71 11.62 -6.15
N LYS A 283 0.67 10.84 -7.25
CA LYS A 283 1.87 10.36 -7.94
C LYS A 283 1.75 10.58 -9.45
N PRO A 284 1.90 11.83 -9.91
CA PRO A 284 1.64 12.22 -11.30
C PRO A 284 2.57 11.54 -12.33
N PHE A 285 3.77 11.13 -11.94
CA PHE A 285 4.76 10.47 -12.79
C PHE A 285 4.86 8.96 -12.59
N SER A 286 4.09 8.38 -11.67
CA SER A 286 4.02 6.93 -11.55
C SER A 286 3.20 6.36 -12.70
N ASP A 287 3.78 5.42 -13.41
CA ASP A 287 3.17 4.77 -14.57
C ASP A 287 2.66 3.34 -14.28
N GLY A 288 2.94 2.83 -13.08
CA GLY A 288 2.56 1.48 -12.66
C GLY A 288 3.57 0.40 -13.07
N HIS A 289 4.78 0.76 -13.53
CA HIS A 289 5.83 -0.21 -13.81
C HIS A 289 6.38 -0.85 -12.54
N LEU A 290 6.15 -2.16 -12.38
CA LEU A 290 6.56 -2.92 -11.20
C LEU A 290 8.09 -2.99 -11.04
N LEU A 291 8.83 -3.11 -12.15
CA LEU A 291 10.28 -3.09 -12.12
C LEU A 291 10.83 -1.73 -11.67
N THR A 292 10.16 -0.63 -12.00
CA THR A 292 10.55 0.72 -11.52
C THR A 292 10.45 0.80 -10.00
N GLU A 293 9.36 0.33 -9.42
CA GLU A 293 9.19 0.29 -7.97
C GLU A 293 10.29 -0.55 -7.28
N LEU A 294 10.52 -1.76 -7.81
CA LEU A 294 11.55 -2.65 -7.27
C LEU A 294 12.95 -2.02 -7.40
N HIS A 295 13.25 -1.35 -8.51
CA HIS A 295 14.53 -0.69 -8.76
C HIS A 295 14.75 0.50 -7.80
N VAL A 296 13.74 1.35 -7.61
CA VAL A 296 13.83 2.45 -6.63
C VAL A 296 14.10 1.91 -5.23
N MET A 297 13.43 0.84 -4.82
CA MET A 297 13.65 0.23 -3.51
C MET A 297 15.07 -0.29 -3.34
N LEU A 298 15.56 -1.09 -4.28
CA LEU A 298 16.88 -1.72 -4.17
C LEU A 298 18.02 -0.69 -4.14
N GLU A 299 17.93 0.35 -4.97
CA GLU A 299 18.96 1.39 -5.02
C GLU A 299 18.91 2.30 -3.78
N SER A 300 17.72 2.67 -3.32
CA SER A 300 17.55 3.54 -2.15
C SER A 300 17.98 2.87 -0.85
N CYS A 301 17.80 1.56 -0.73
CA CYS A 301 18.14 0.77 0.47
C CYS A 301 19.48 0.03 0.35
N HIS A 302 20.20 0.14 -0.78
CA HIS A 302 21.40 -0.67 -1.05
C HIS A 302 21.18 -2.18 -0.81
N PHE A 303 20.04 -2.70 -1.27
CA PHE A 303 19.60 -4.06 -1.01
C PHE A 303 19.64 -4.90 -2.28
N TYR A 304 20.76 -5.61 -2.51
CA TYR A 304 21.08 -6.31 -3.76
C TYR A 304 21.00 -7.85 -3.64
N ASP A 305 20.11 -8.39 -2.83
CA ASP A 305 19.87 -9.83 -2.71
C ASP A 305 18.81 -10.28 -3.72
N VAL A 306 19.24 -10.95 -4.79
CA VAL A 306 18.39 -11.39 -5.90
C VAL A 306 17.24 -12.31 -5.45
N GLU A 307 17.51 -13.23 -4.52
CA GLU A 307 16.48 -14.13 -4.00
C GLU A 307 15.42 -13.36 -3.19
N GLN A 308 15.86 -12.48 -2.28
CA GLN A 308 14.94 -11.69 -1.47
C GLN A 308 14.17 -10.66 -2.32
N LEU A 309 14.80 -10.04 -3.32
CA LEU A 309 14.10 -9.15 -4.25
C LEU A 309 12.98 -9.89 -5.00
N SER A 310 13.24 -11.10 -5.46
CA SER A 310 12.22 -11.92 -6.10
C SER A 310 11.11 -12.34 -5.13
N ASN A 311 11.43 -12.61 -3.86
CA ASN A 311 10.44 -12.92 -2.82
C ASN A 311 9.54 -11.72 -2.48
N ILE A 312 10.13 -10.53 -2.35
CA ILE A 312 9.39 -9.26 -2.14
C ILE A 312 8.38 -9.04 -3.27
N ALA A 313 8.81 -9.29 -4.50
CA ALA A 313 8.01 -9.09 -5.71
C ALA A 313 6.94 -10.18 -5.94
N THR A 314 6.94 -11.26 -5.15
CA THR A 314 6.10 -12.45 -5.40
C THR A 314 5.50 -13.03 -4.12
N VAL A 315 6.15 -14.04 -3.53
CA VAL A 315 5.61 -14.89 -2.45
C VAL A 315 5.27 -14.09 -1.18
N ASN A 316 6.04 -13.06 -0.87
CA ASN A 316 5.77 -12.21 0.28
C ASN A 316 4.47 -11.44 0.12
N GLY A 317 4.20 -10.94 -1.10
CA GLY A 317 2.95 -10.28 -1.44
C GLY A 317 1.76 -11.23 -1.40
N LEU A 318 1.89 -12.45 -1.93
CA LEU A 318 0.84 -13.47 -1.83
C LEU A 318 0.49 -13.74 -0.36
N LYS A 319 1.50 -13.86 0.51
CA LYS A 319 1.30 -14.05 1.95
C LYS A 319 0.54 -12.88 2.57
N ALA A 320 0.94 -11.63 2.28
CA ALA A 320 0.29 -10.42 2.80
C ALA A 320 -1.17 -10.28 2.30
N LEU A 321 -1.47 -10.73 1.07
CA LEU A 321 -2.82 -10.76 0.51
C LEU A 321 -3.65 -11.99 0.92
N GLY A 322 -3.08 -12.91 1.71
CA GLY A 322 -3.75 -14.13 2.14
C GLY A 322 -4.06 -15.11 1.00
N ILE A 323 -3.32 -15.05 -0.10
CA ILE A 323 -3.48 -15.91 -1.25
C ILE A 323 -2.60 -17.16 -1.06
N LYS A 324 -3.24 -18.32 -1.04
CA LYS A 324 -2.55 -19.61 -0.96
C LYS A 324 -2.39 -20.17 -2.36
N LYS A 325 -1.17 -20.46 -2.73
CA LYS A 325 -0.83 -21.21 -3.96
C LYS A 325 -0.14 -22.51 -3.61
#